data_c6e53c7ce74a596fd8f11fd5f741dc75
#
_entry.id   c6e53c7ce74a596fd8f11fd5f741dc75
#
_cell.length_a   1.000
_cell.length_b   1.000
_cell.length_c   1.000
_cell.angle_alpha   90.00
_cell.angle_beta   90.00
_cell.angle_gamma   90.00
#
_symmetry.space_group_name_H-M   'P 1'
#
loop_
_entity.id
_entity.type
_entity.pdbx_description
1 polymer ?
#
loop_
_entity_poly.entity_id
_entity_poly.type
_entity_poly.pdbx_seq_one_letter_code
_entity_poly.pdbx_strand_id
1 'polypeptide(L)'
;MANAIVTVKIMPASPEIDLEKLKDKALAEITAFNEGKETKTSIEEVAFGLKALNIIFVMDEAKGSPDPVAEKISAFEEVNSAEVTDVRRAVG
;
A
#
# COMPACT_ATOMS: atom_id res chain seq x y z
N MET A 1 -9.74 0.10 21.40
CA MET A 1 -8.62 -0.49 20.70
C MET A 1 -8.00 0.50 19.76
N ALA A 2 -6.69 0.53 19.71
CA ALA A 2 -5.99 1.53 18.92
C ALA A 2 -5.81 1.07 17.49
N ASN A 3 -5.96 1.99 16.56
CA ASN A 3 -5.70 1.76 15.16
C ASN A 3 -4.47 2.55 14.73
N ALA A 4 -3.82 2.08 13.69
CA ALA A 4 -2.72 2.79 13.05
C ALA A 4 -3.12 3.14 11.62
N ILE A 5 -2.59 4.24 11.13
CA ILE A 5 -2.77 4.66 9.74
C ILE A 5 -1.43 4.46 9.04
N VAL A 6 -1.44 3.62 8.03
CA VAL A 6 -0.22 3.19 7.34
C VAL A 6 -0.24 3.64 5.90
N THR A 7 0.89 4.14 5.42
CA THR A 7 1.06 4.48 4.00
C THR A 7 2.08 3.54 3.39
N VAL A 8 1.69 2.90 2.29
CA VAL A 8 2.58 2.05 1.51
C VAL A 8 2.77 2.69 0.15
N LYS A 9 4.03 2.88 -0.25
CA LYS A 9 4.36 3.40 -1.56
C LYS A 9 4.77 2.25 -2.46
N ILE A 10 4.08 2.11 -3.58
CA ILE A 10 4.31 1.02 -4.53
C ILE A 10 4.84 1.61 -5.83
N MET A 11 6.05 1.19 -6.21
CA MET A 11 6.67 1.60 -7.46
C MET A 11 6.42 0.50 -8.49
N PRO A 12 5.80 0.83 -9.64
CA PRO A 12 5.62 -0.18 -10.69
C PRO A 12 6.95 -0.53 -11.34
N ALA A 13 7.00 -1.71 -11.93
CA ALA A 13 8.23 -2.20 -12.58
C ALA A 13 8.56 -1.40 -13.85
N SER A 14 7.58 -0.81 -14.49
CA SER A 14 7.78 0.02 -15.68
C SER A 14 6.66 1.03 -15.81
N PRO A 15 6.85 2.11 -16.62
CA PRO A 15 5.80 3.09 -16.84
C PRO A 15 4.56 2.53 -17.55
N GLU A 16 4.69 1.37 -18.16
CA GLU A 16 3.60 0.75 -18.92
C GLU A 16 2.63 -0.04 -18.07
N ILE A 17 2.97 -0.28 -16.82
CA ILE A 17 2.12 -1.05 -15.90
C ILE A 17 0.79 -0.30 -15.68
N ASP A 18 -0.31 -1.06 -15.79
CA ASP A 18 -1.64 -0.53 -15.54
C ASP A 18 -1.84 -0.36 -14.03
N LEU A 19 -1.81 0.88 -13.57
CA LEU A 19 -1.92 1.17 -12.15
C LEU A 19 -3.29 0.82 -11.56
N GLU A 20 -4.35 0.83 -12.37
CA GLU A 20 -5.67 0.44 -11.88
C GLU A 20 -5.69 -1.05 -11.52
N LYS A 21 -5.11 -1.88 -12.36
CA LYS A 21 -5.02 -3.31 -12.09
C LYS A 21 -4.11 -3.58 -10.91
N LEU A 22 -2.99 -2.87 -10.83
CA LEU A 22 -2.07 -3.00 -9.71
C LEU A 22 -2.72 -2.57 -8.41
N LYS A 23 -3.48 -1.49 -8.45
CA LYS A 23 -4.24 -1.02 -7.29
C LYS A 23 -5.19 -2.10 -6.79
N ASP A 24 -5.94 -2.73 -7.71
CA ASP A 24 -6.90 -3.77 -7.32
C ASP A 24 -6.20 -4.95 -6.66
N LYS A 25 -5.06 -5.38 -7.20
CA LYS A 25 -4.28 -6.48 -6.60
C LYS A 25 -3.74 -6.11 -5.22
N ALA A 26 -3.20 -4.90 -5.11
CA ALA A 26 -2.65 -4.44 -3.84
C ALA A 26 -3.73 -4.27 -2.78
N LEU A 27 -4.89 -3.74 -3.17
CA LEU A 27 -6.01 -3.58 -2.25
C LEU A 27 -6.53 -4.92 -1.75
N ALA A 28 -6.51 -5.95 -2.60
CA ALA A 28 -6.93 -7.28 -2.17
C ALA A 28 -6.04 -7.80 -1.04
N GLU A 29 -4.73 -7.58 -1.14
CA GLU A 29 -3.80 -7.98 -0.08
C GLU A 29 -4.02 -7.15 1.18
N ILE A 30 -4.22 -5.84 1.01
CA ILE A 30 -4.39 -4.94 2.14
C ILE A 30 -5.71 -5.21 2.87
N THR A 31 -6.80 -5.42 2.14
CA THR A 31 -8.09 -5.68 2.79
C THR A 31 -8.11 -7.03 3.50
N ALA A 32 -7.37 -8.00 2.99
CA ALA A 32 -7.22 -9.28 3.69
C ALA A 32 -6.44 -9.10 4.99
N PHE A 33 -5.49 -8.18 5.01
CA PHE A 33 -4.69 -7.91 6.21
C PHE A 33 -5.45 -7.06 7.23
N ASN A 34 -6.11 -5.99 6.77
CA ASN A 34 -6.76 -5.05 7.69
C ASN A 34 -8.23 -5.33 7.92
N GLU A 35 -8.71 -6.48 7.48
CA GLU A 35 -10.08 -6.94 7.70
C GLU A 35 -11.13 -6.00 7.11
N GLY A 36 -10.81 -5.41 5.96
CA GLY A 36 -11.74 -4.55 5.26
C GLY A 36 -11.91 -3.15 5.83
N LYS A 37 -10.99 -2.72 6.70
CA LYS A 37 -11.03 -1.36 7.21
C LYS A 37 -10.72 -0.35 6.12
N GLU A 38 -10.90 0.92 6.43
CA GLU A 38 -10.80 1.99 5.45
C GLU A 38 -9.47 2.01 4.70
N THR A 39 -9.55 2.27 3.39
CA THR A 39 -8.37 2.43 2.55
C THR A 39 -8.56 3.67 1.66
N LYS A 40 -7.43 4.26 1.26
CA LYS A 40 -7.43 5.41 0.38
C LYS A 40 -6.25 5.27 -0.57
N THR A 41 -6.46 5.57 -1.85
CA THR A 41 -5.39 5.45 -2.84
C THR A 41 -5.14 6.78 -3.52
N SER A 42 -3.90 7.00 -3.93
CA SER A 42 -3.54 8.17 -4.72
C SER A 42 -2.36 7.81 -5.62
N ILE A 43 -2.20 8.57 -6.69
CA ILE A 43 -1.11 8.37 -7.62
C ILE A 43 -0.19 9.58 -7.54
N GLU A 44 1.10 9.32 -7.41
CA GLU A 44 2.12 10.35 -7.29
C GLU A 44 3.06 10.26 -8.50
N GLU A 45 3.29 11.39 -9.17
CA GLU A 45 4.28 11.42 -10.23
C GLU A 45 5.66 11.51 -9.60
N VAL A 46 6.55 10.60 -10.00
CA VAL A 46 7.89 10.54 -9.41
C VAL A 46 8.89 11.20 -10.34
N ALA A 47 9.13 10.63 -11.51
CA ALA A 47 10.10 11.16 -12.48
C ALA A 47 10.01 10.35 -13.78
N PHE A 48 10.37 10.98 -14.89
CA PHE A 48 10.52 10.29 -16.20
C PHE A 48 9.31 9.48 -16.62
N GLY A 49 8.11 10.00 -16.34
CA GLY A 49 6.88 9.29 -16.69
C GLY A 49 6.49 8.17 -15.74
N LEU A 50 7.30 7.91 -14.72
CA LEU A 50 6.98 6.92 -13.70
C LEU A 50 6.02 7.51 -12.67
N LYS A 51 5.03 6.71 -12.28
CA LYS A 51 4.07 7.11 -11.25
C LYS A 51 4.08 6.06 -10.15
N ALA A 52 4.06 6.52 -8.92
CA ALA A 52 3.96 5.64 -7.76
C ALA A 52 2.51 5.56 -7.31
N LEU A 53 2.13 4.40 -6.81
CA LEU A 53 0.81 4.21 -6.22
C LEU A 53 0.98 4.26 -4.70
N ASN A 54 0.30 5.21 -4.06
CA ASN A 54 0.30 5.30 -2.61
C ASN A 54 -1.02 4.80 -2.07
N ILE A 55 -0.96 3.88 -1.12
CA ILE A 55 -2.17 3.36 -0.48
C ILE A 55 -2.07 3.63 1.01
N ILE A 56 -3.07 4.32 1.53
CA ILE A 56 -3.18 4.61 2.96
C ILE A 56 -4.28 3.70 3.49
N PHE A 57 -3.99 2.98 4.56
CA PHE A 57 -4.99 2.09 5.14
C PHE A 57 -4.94 2.11 6.65
N VAL A 58 -6.10 1.82 7.25
CA VAL A 58 -6.24 1.72 8.69
C VAL A 58 -6.06 0.26 9.08
N MET A 59 -5.30 0.01 10.15
CA MET A 59 -5.13 -1.33 10.69
C MET A 59 -5.20 -1.32 12.20
N ASP A 60 -5.56 -2.46 12.79
CA ASP A 60 -5.55 -2.62 14.23
C ASP A 60 -4.09 -2.81 14.67
N GLU A 61 -3.65 -2.02 15.65
CA GLU A 61 -2.29 -2.14 16.17
C GLU A 61 -1.98 -3.52 16.73
N ALA A 62 -3.00 -4.27 17.14
CA ALA A 62 -2.81 -5.61 17.64
C ALA A 62 -2.26 -6.58 16.59
N LYS A 63 -2.36 -6.23 15.31
CA LYS A 63 -1.79 -7.06 14.23
C LYS A 63 -0.28 -6.93 14.13
N GLY A 64 0.31 -5.96 14.80
CA GLY A 64 1.75 -5.73 14.78
C GLY A 64 2.18 -4.92 13.57
N SER A 65 3.23 -5.38 12.89
CA SER A 65 3.82 -4.63 11.79
C SER A 65 3.03 -4.79 10.48
N PRO A 66 2.92 -3.73 9.66
CA PRO A 66 2.37 -3.84 8.30
C PRO A 66 3.38 -4.39 7.28
N ASP A 67 4.62 -4.64 7.67
CA ASP A 67 5.66 -5.09 6.75
C ASP A 67 5.27 -6.33 5.93
N PRO A 68 4.59 -7.34 6.49
CA PRO A 68 4.21 -8.50 5.67
C PRO A 68 3.34 -8.15 4.47
N VAL A 69 2.49 -7.14 4.58
CA VAL A 69 1.67 -6.69 3.45
C VAL A 69 2.55 -6.09 2.36
N ALA A 70 3.49 -5.23 2.74
CA ALA A 70 4.40 -4.62 1.78
C ALA A 70 5.25 -5.68 1.10
N GLU A 71 5.69 -6.70 1.83
CA GLU A 71 6.46 -7.79 1.26
C GLU A 71 5.66 -8.59 0.23
N LYS A 72 4.39 -8.87 0.51
CA LYS A 72 3.54 -9.58 -0.44
C LYS A 72 3.33 -8.78 -1.71
N ILE A 73 3.11 -7.49 -1.58
CA ILE A 73 2.91 -6.61 -2.74
C ILE A 73 4.21 -6.51 -3.55
N SER A 74 5.36 -6.43 -2.88
CA SER A 74 6.64 -6.33 -3.57
C SER A 74 6.99 -7.60 -4.35
N ALA A 75 6.32 -8.71 -4.05
CA ALA A 75 6.54 -9.96 -4.79
C ALA A 75 5.76 -10.03 -6.11
N PHE A 76 4.87 -9.09 -6.37
CA PHE A 76 4.15 -9.06 -7.65
C PHE A 76 5.10 -8.71 -8.80
N GLU A 77 4.93 -9.37 -9.95
CA GLU A 77 5.75 -9.09 -11.13
C GLU A 77 5.68 -7.64 -11.57
N GLU A 78 4.51 -7.01 -11.41
CA GLU A 78 4.27 -5.63 -11.84
C GLU A 78 4.93 -4.60 -10.92
N VAL A 79 5.46 -5.05 -9.79
CA VAL A 79 5.99 -4.14 -8.76
C VAL A 79 7.50 -4.18 -8.71
N ASN A 80 8.11 -3.01 -8.80
CA ASN A 80 9.56 -2.88 -8.60
C ASN A 80 9.89 -2.84 -7.10
N SER A 81 9.11 -2.07 -6.34
CA SER A 81 9.29 -2.02 -4.89
C SER A 81 7.98 -1.62 -4.22
N ALA A 82 7.80 -2.08 -3.00
CA ALA A 82 6.69 -1.66 -2.16
C ALA A 82 7.24 -1.52 -0.74
N GLU A 83 7.02 -0.36 -0.15
CA GLU A 83 7.56 -0.09 1.18
C GLU A 83 6.60 0.72 2.02
N VAL A 84 6.66 0.52 3.32
CA VAL A 84 5.91 1.33 4.27
C VAL A 84 6.67 2.64 4.46
N THR A 85 6.05 3.75 4.08
CA THR A 85 6.68 5.06 4.16
C THR A 85 6.25 5.86 5.38
N ASP A 86 5.11 5.50 5.99
CA ASP A 86 4.61 6.22 7.14
C ASP A 86 3.70 5.33 7.96
N VAL A 87 3.82 5.41 9.27
CA VAL A 87 2.91 4.74 10.20
C VAL A 87 2.57 5.72 11.29
N ARG A 88 1.28 6.00 11.48
CA ARG A 88 0.82 6.92 12.51
C ARG A 88 -0.25 6.26 13.34
N ARG A 89 -0.25 6.56 14.63
CA ARG A 89 -1.32 6.11 15.49
C ARG A 89 -2.55 6.97 15.25
N ALA A 90 -3.67 6.34 15.00
CA ALA A 90 -4.93 7.06 14.87
C ALA A 90 -5.40 7.47 16.27
N VAL A 91 -5.74 8.73 16.42
CA VAL A 91 -6.21 9.29 17.71
C VAL A 91 -7.72 9.48 17.60
N GLY A 92 -8.41 8.99 18.55
CA GLY A 92 -9.83 9.25 18.58
C GLY A 92 -10.69 8.12 18.92
#